data_4763d89f329eed24abe479fe4a6d1631
#
_entry.id   4763d89f329eed24abe479fe4a6d1631
#
_cell.length_a   1.000
_cell.length_b   1.000
_cell.length_c   1.000
_cell.angle_alpha   90.00
_cell.angle_beta   90.00
_cell.angle_gamma   90.00
#
_symmetry.space_group_name_H-M   'P 1'
#
loop_
_entity.id
_entity.type
_entity.pdbx_description
1 polymer ?
#
loop_
_entity_poly.entity_id
_entity_poly.type
_entity_poly.pdbx_seq_one_letter_code
_entity_poly.pdbx_strand_id
1 'polypeptide(L)'
;MLTYENPIIPGFYPDPSICRVGEDYYLVNSSFEFFPGVPLWHSRDLFHWEQIGHVLTRDSQLPLQNCNTSGGIYAPTIRFRDGRFYMITTNVSNGGNFFVWTDDIRGEWSEPVYIDQGGIDPSLFWDDDGTVYYTGTHSDENGLPGIGMFPVDLETGARLGETKIIWYGTGGKCPEGPHIYKINGWYYLMIAEGGTEYGHMETIARSRSVWGPYESCPHNPIVTHRNAHREVDFHAVGHADLVEAPDGKWWMVCHAIRPSVFMLHHTGRETMLLPVEWDENGWPVVNENKYITAEMQAEGEGDVRVQRSWRDDFTADAPAPRWAYLRNPDRSRYAFGGGLTLHGSADTLDDLGAPTFLAVRQQQFALRYETQMQLSGHADAAAGLTIFHTNEHHYELLARPAESGLAVQLRRRAVDMQTLSEPVVFENTGTLVLRIEAERMKYTFLAGPDASRLRVIGTGSTQLLSTECMNCTFTGCFAGMFAEGDCTAHFAYFSVEDAREA
;
A
#
# COMPACT_ATOMS: atom_id res chain seq x y z
N MET A 1 7.02 -23.17 -19.56
CA MET A 1 6.15 -22.11 -19.05
C MET A 1 6.73 -21.59 -17.75
N LEU A 2 6.83 -20.29 -17.57
CA LEU A 2 7.11 -19.65 -16.29
C LEU A 2 5.82 -19.66 -15.47
N THR A 3 5.90 -20.12 -14.22
CA THR A 3 4.81 -19.97 -13.25
C THR A 3 5.15 -18.85 -12.28
N TYR A 4 4.22 -17.96 -11.98
CA TYR A 4 4.41 -16.88 -11.01
C TYR A 4 3.21 -16.77 -10.07
N GLU A 5 3.45 -16.21 -8.88
CA GLU A 5 2.43 -16.02 -7.87
C GLU A 5 1.84 -14.60 -7.94
N ASN A 6 0.51 -14.50 -7.91
CA ASN A 6 -0.19 -13.27 -7.59
C ASN A 6 -0.70 -13.31 -6.14
N PRO A 7 -0.66 -12.18 -5.42
CA PRO A 7 -0.12 -10.88 -5.80
C PRO A 7 1.41 -10.91 -5.97
N ILE A 8 1.93 -10.20 -6.98
CA ILE A 8 3.39 -10.03 -7.18
C ILE A 8 4.01 -9.16 -6.06
N ILE A 9 3.21 -8.26 -5.48
CA ILE A 9 3.57 -7.48 -4.29
C ILE A 9 2.43 -7.65 -3.28
N PRO A 10 2.56 -8.62 -2.35
CA PRO A 10 1.52 -8.92 -1.37
C PRO A 10 1.47 -7.93 -0.22
N GLY A 11 0.30 -7.85 0.43
CA GLY A 11 0.01 -6.91 1.50
C GLY A 11 -0.49 -5.58 0.98
N PHE A 12 -0.68 -4.62 1.86
CA PHE A 12 -1.21 -3.31 1.56
C PHE A 12 -0.25 -2.49 0.66
N TYR A 13 -0.33 -2.72 -0.64
CA TYR A 13 0.36 -2.00 -1.71
C TYR A 13 -0.62 -1.77 -2.87
N PRO A 14 -1.59 -0.85 -2.70
CA PRO A 14 -2.62 -0.58 -3.69
C PRO A 14 -2.19 0.42 -4.75
N ASP A 15 -3.08 0.63 -5.72
CA ASP A 15 -3.02 1.71 -6.71
C ASP A 15 -1.66 1.72 -7.44
N PRO A 16 -1.23 0.58 -8.02
CA PRO A 16 0.09 0.49 -8.64
C PRO A 16 0.17 1.33 -9.90
N SER A 17 1.27 2.07 -10.05
CA SER A 17 1.67 2.67 -11.33
C SER A 17 3.08 2.23 -11.68
N ILE A 18 3.34 1.99 -12.98
CA ILE A 18 4.56 1.38 -13.48
C ILE A 18 5.16 2.19 -14.64
N CYS A 19 6.49 2.26 -14.70
CA CYS A 19 7.20 2.71 -15.89
C CYS A 19 8.40 1.82 -16.18
N ARG A 20 8.88 1.84 -17.43
CA ARG A 20 10.05 1.09 -17.89
C ARG A 20 11.13 2.01 -18.40
N VAL A 21 12.38 1.70 -18.05
CA VAL A 21 13.57 2.39 -18.53
C VAL A 21 14.57 1.34 -19.04
N GLY A 22 14.67 1.16 -20.33
CA GLY A 22 15.47 0.08 -20.91
C GLY A 22 14.91 -1.30 -20.53
N GLU A 23 15.68 -2.07 -19.77
CA GLU A 23 15.28 -3.39 -19.25
C GLU A 23 14.77 -3.36 -17.81
N ASP A 24 14.76 -2.17 -17.18
CA ASP A 24 14.38 -1.99 -15.79
C ASP A 24 12.95 -1.47 -15.67
N TYR A 25 12.20 -2.01 -14.72
CA TYR A 25 10.83 -1.59 -14.37
C TYR A 25 10.82 -0.97 -12.99
N TYR A 26 10.07 0.11 -12.85
CA TYR A 26 9.87 0.80 -11.58
C TYR A 26 8.38 0.94 -11.32
N LEU A 27 7.98 0.63 -10.07
CA LEU A 27 6.58 0.65 -9.66
C LEU A 27 6.44 1.41 -8.34
N VAL A 28 5.33 2.11 -8.20
CA VAL A 28 4.96 2.87 -7.00
C VAL A 28 3.55 2.50 -6.54
N ASN A 29 3.28 2.72 -5.23
CA ASN A 29 1.98 2.47 -4.62
C ASN A 29 1.57 3.62 -3.69
N SER A 30 0.26 3.74 -3.41
CA SER A 30 -0.27 4.61 -2.36
C SER A 30 0.27 4.22 -0.98
N SER A 31 0.39 5.21 -0.11
CA SER A 31 0.87 4.99 1.26
C SER A 31 -0.03 5.56 2.34
N PHE A 32 -1.03 6.34 1.98
CA PHE A 32 -1.99 6.97 2.89
C PHE A 32 -1.30 7.69 4.06
N GLU A 33 -1.68 7.40 5.30
CA GLU A 33 -1.12 7.99 6.52
C GLU A 33 0.24 7.43 6.95
N PHE A 34 0.83 6.52 6.19
CA PHE A 34 2.10 5.87 6.57
C PHE A 34 3.32 6.58 5.98
N PHE A 35 4.37 6.70 6.82
CA PHE A 35 5.66 7.31 6.49
C PHE A 35 6.79 6.26 6.50
N PRO A 36 7.77 6.27 5.56
CA PRO A 36 7.86 7.13 4.37
C PRO A 36 6.77 6.82 3.36
N GLY A 37 6.46 7.79 2.50
CA GLY A 37 5.38 7.67 1.52
C GLY A 37 5.83 7.21 0.15
N VAL A 38 4.88 6.62 -0.57
CA VAL A 38 5.06 6.11 -1.93
C VAL A 38 6.18 5.07 -2.01
N PRO A 39 5.93 3.82 -1.58
CA PRO A 39 6.88 2.72 -1.76
C PRO A 39 7.34 2.63 -3.20
N LEU A 40 8.65 2.46 -3.41
CA LEU A 40 9.31 2.39 -4.71
C LEU A 40 9.92 1.02 -4.90
N TRP A 41 9.55 0.38 -6.01
CA TRP A 41 9.95 -0.97 -6.36
C TRP A 41 10.75 -0.99 -7.66
N HIS A 42 11.61 -1.99 -7.79
CA HIS A 42 12.40 -2.25 -8.99
C HIS A 42 12.29 -3.73 -9.38
N SER A 43 12.21 -3.98 -10.67
CA SER A 43 12.27 -5.32 -11.27
C SER A 43 12.99 -5.27 -12.62
N ARG A 44 13.54 -6.41 -13.06
CA ARG A 44 14.09 -6.58 -14.41
C ARG A 44 13.30 -7.55 -15.28
N ASP A 45 12.26 -8.17 -14.71
CA ASP A 45 11.49 -9.21 -15.39
C ASP A 45 9.98 -9.15 -15.13
N LEU A 46 9.50 -8.17 -14.35
CA LEU A 46 8.12 -7.98 -13.89
C LEU A 46 7.65 -9.00 -12.81
N PHE A 47 8.42 -10.05 -12.56
CA PHE A 47 8.04 -11.12 -11.64
C PHE A 47 8.77 -11.04 -10.30
N HIS A 48 10.05 -10.62 -10.29
CA HIS A 48 10.85 -10.44 -9.09
C HIS A 48 10.93 -8.95 -8.75
N TRP A 49 10.35 -8.56 -7.63
CA TRP A 49 10.30 -7.17 -7.18
C TRP A 49 11.10 -6.95 -5.91
N GLU A 50 11.96 -5.95 -5.92
CA GLU A 50 12.70 -5.45 -4.77
C GLU A 50 12.19 -4.06 -4.37
N GLN A 51 11.83 -3.86 -3.11
CA GLN A 51 11.55 -2.52 -2.59
C GLN A 51 12.88 -1.79 -2.41
N ILE A 52 13.16 -0.82 -3.28
CA ILE A 52 14.43 -0.08 -3.31
C ILE A 52 14.40 1.19 -2.45
N GLY A 53 13.25 1.57 -1.91
CA GLY A 53 13.07 2.76 -1.09
C GLY A 53 11.66 3.30 -1.12
N HIS A 54 11.57 4.60 -1.00
CA HIS A 54 10.34 5.39 -1.10
C HIS A 54 10.63 6.69 -1.84
N VAL A 55 9.62 7.24 -2.48
CA VAL A 55 9.72 8.53 -3.19
C VAL A 55 9.69 9.71 -2.22
N LEU A 56 8.81 9.66 -1.22
CA LEU A 56 8.59 10.75 -0.26
C LEU A 56 9.20 10.37 1.10
N THR A 57 10.36 10.94 1.41
CA THR A 57 11.16 10.57 2.60
C THR A 57 11.39 11.70 3.58
N ARG A 58 10.96 12.93 3.24
CA ARG A 58 11.12 14.12 4.06
C ARG A 58 9.78 14.67 4.51
N ASP A 59 9.74 15.26 5.71
CA ASP A 59 8.52 15.87 6.26
C ASP A 59 8.03 17.05 5.40
N SER A 60 8.94 17.74 4.68
CA SER A 60 8.60 18.79 3.70
C SER A 60 7.84 18.26 2.48
N GLN A 61 8.15 17.04 2.05
CA GLN A 61 7.48 16.38 0.93
C GLN A 61 6.15 15.73 1.35
N LEU A 62 6.06 15.31 2.62
CA LEU A 62 5.00 14.45 3.12
C LEU A 62 4.50 14.92 4.49
N PRO A 63 3.73 16.03 4.56
CA PRO A 63 3.08 16.46 5.79
C PRO A 63 1.87 15.56 6.11
N LEU A 64 1.98 14.77 7.18
CA LEU A 64 0.93 13.84 7.65
C LEU A 64 0.43 14.15 9.07
N GLN A 65 0.77 15.32 9.62
CA GLN A 65 0.34 15.72 10.97
C GLN A 65 -1.20 15.73 11.04
N ASN A 66 -1.76 15.06 12.04
CA ASN A 66 -3.20 14.92 12.26
C ASN A 66 -3.98 14.35 11.06
N CYS A 67 -3.30 13.62 10.19
CA CYS A 67 -3.92 12.92 9.08
C CYS A 67 -4.90 11.86 9.63
N ASN A 68 -6.13 11.88 9.14
CA ASN A 68 -7.10 10.85 9.48
C ASN A 68 -6.67 9.48 8.93
N THR A 69 -7.22 8.43 9.50
CA THR A 69 -7.15 7.09 8.91
C THR A 69 -7.55 7.12 7.44
N SER A 70 -6.75 6.49 6.59
CA SER A 70 -6.92 6.48 5.13
C SER A 70 -6.91 7.87 4.48
N GLY A 71 -6.37 8.89 5.16
CA GLY A 71 -5.99 10.16 4.56
C GLY A 71 -4.56 10.11 4.00
N GLY A 72 -3.94 11.27 3.73
CA GLY A 72 -2.55 11.36 3.25
C GLY A 72 -2.42 11.08 1.76
N ILE A 73 -1.52 10.17 1.38
CA ILE A 73 -1.11 9.95 -0.02
C ILE A 73 -1.96 8.90 -0.71
N TYR A 74 -2.74 9.35 -1.69
CA TYR A 74 -3.56 8.52 -2.58
C TYR A 74 -2.74 8.05 -3.80
N ALA A 75 -3.43 7.59 -4.85
CA ALA A 75 -2.78 6.94 -5.99
C ALA A 75 -1.66 7.78 -6.62
N PRO A 76 -0.42 7.26 -6.63
CA PRO A 76 0.69 7.88 -7.34
C PRO A 76 0.75 7.38 -8.78
N THR A 77 1.21 8.25 -9.68
CA THR A 77 1.63 7.83 -11.03
C THR A 77 3.11 8.09 -11.21
N ILE A 78 3.88 7.08 -11.67
CA ILE A 78 5.30 7.23 -12.03
C ILE A 78 5.47 7.24 -13.55
N ARG A 79 6.28 8.16 -14.07
CA ARG A 79 6.65 8.23 -15.48
C ARG A 79 8.13 8.58 -15.62
N PHE A 80 8.73 8.11 -16.72
CA PHE A 80 10.10 8.47 -17.09
C PHE A 80 10.11 9.17 -18.45
N ARG A 81 10.73 10.34 -18.48
CA ARG A 81 10.84 11.12 -19.71
C ARG A 81 12.15 11.90 -19.74
N ASP A 82 12.87 11.82 -20.87
CA ASP A 82 14.07 12.61 -21.16
C ASP A 82 15.15 12.56 -20.06
N GLY A 83 15.39 11.35 -19.50
CA GLY A 83 16.37 11.09 -18.45
C GLY A 83 15.90 11.37 -17.03
N ARG A 84 14.64 11.73 -16.83
CA ARG A 84 14.07 12.13 -15.53
C ARG A 84 12.84 11.29 -15.16
N PHE A 85 12.77 10.89 -13.89
CA PHE A 85 11.57 10.31 -13.30
C PHE A 85 10.69 11.39 -12.72
N TYR A 86 9.38 11.26 -12.91
CA TYR A 86 8.35 12.08 -12.31
C TYR A 86 7.39 11.18 -11.55
N MET A 87 7.06 11.55 -10.32
CA MET A 87 5.98 10.93 -9.56
C MET A 87 4.98 12.01 -9.18
N ILE A 88 3.73 11.82 -9.57
CA ILE A 88 2.62 12.73 -9.25
C ILE A 88 1.60 11.99 -8.39
N THR A 89 1.02 12.66 -7.39
CA THR A 89 0.04 12.09 -6.46
C THR A 89 -0.81 13.19 -5.82
N THR A 90 -1.73 12.79 -4.96
CA THR A 90 -2.56 13.67 -4.14
C THR A 90 -2.31 13.40 -2.66
N ASN A 91 -1.97 14.43 -1.88
CA ASN A 91 -2.12 14.39 -0.43
C ASN A 91 -3.49 14.98 -0.07
N VAL A 92 -4.47 14.10 0.18
CA VAL A 92 -5.85 14.52 0.46
C VAL A 92 -6.02 15.23 1.81
N SER A 93 -5.06 15.06 2.71
CA SER A 93 -5.06 15.71 4.02
C SER A 93 -4.39 17.08 4.01
N ASN A 94 -3.33 17.25 3.21
CA ASN A 94 -2.50 18.43 3.22
C ASN A 94 -1.87 18.69 1.84
N GLY A 95 -2.24 19.78 1.17
CA GLY A 95 -1.58 20.27 -0.03
C GLY A 95 -2.22 19.89 -1.37
N GLY A 96 -3.03 18.85 -1.46
CA GLY A 96 -3.69 18.44 -2.72
C GLY A 96 -2.75 17.76 -3.72
N ASN A 97 -2.91 18.07 -5.01
CA ASN A 97 -2.11 17.47 -6.08
C ASN A 97 -0.73 18.09 -6.20
N PHE A 98 0.28 17.25 -6.32
CA PHE A 98 1.67 17.69 -6.53
C PHE A 98 2.48 16.61 -7.24
N PHE A 99 3.60 16.99 -7.81
CA PHE A 99 4.60 16.06 -8.30
C PHE A 99 5.97 16.36 -7.72
N VAL A 100 6.82 15.32 -7.72
CA VAL A 100 8.25 15.38 -7.44
C VAL A 100 9.00 14.69 -8.57
N TRP A 101 10.28 15.02 -8.74
CA TRP A 101 11.10 14.46 -9.80
C TRP A 101 12.52 14.15 -9.32
N THR A 102 13.20 13.27 -10.06
CA THR A 102 14.62 12.96 -9.85
C THR A 102 15.28 12.52 -11.16
N ASP A 103 16.55 12.79 -11.30
CA ASP A 103 17.38 12.25 -12.38
C ASP A 103 18.05 10.91 -11.99
N ASP A 104 18.02 10.55 -10.68
CA ASP A 104 18.51 9.28 -10.14
C ASP A 104 17.42 8.64 -9.28
N ILE A 105 16.86 7.52 -9.75
CA ILE A 105 15.75 6.80 -9.08
C ILE A 105 16.09 6.35 -7.65
N ARG A 106 17.37 6.12 -7.33
CA ARG A 106 17.85 5.76 -5.98
C ARG A 106 18.34 6.97 -5.20
N GLY A 107 18.37 8.14 -5.83
CA GLY A 107 18.79 9.41 -5.23
C GLY A 107 17.65 10.15 -4.52
N GLU A 108 17.93 11.42 -4.23
CA GLU A 108 16.94 12.30 -3.63
C GLU A 108 15.93 12.79 -4.69
N TRP A 109 14.66 12.82 -4.29
CA TRP A 109 13.60 13.43 -5.07
C TRP A 109 13.45 14.90 -4.72
N SER A 110 13.00 15.71 -5.67
CA SER A 110 12.79 17.15 -5.50
C SER A 110 11.82 17.48 -4.36
N GLU A 111 11.77 18.76 -3.96
CA GLU A 111 10.63 19.27 -3.21
C GLU A 111 9.36 19.24 -4.08
N PRO A 112 8.17 19.21 -3.47
CA PRO A 112 6.90 19.16 -4.17
C PRO A 112 6.64 20.37 -5.04
N VAL A 113 6.21 20.14 -6.28
CA VAL A 113 5.65 21.16 -7.16
C VAL A 113 4.14 20.98 -7.17
N TYR A 114 3.42 21.90 -6.56
CA TYR A 114 1.97 21.80 -6.40
C TYR A 114 1.22 22.22 -7.66
N ILE A 115 0.11 21.53 -7.94
CA ILE A 115 -0.79 21.84 -9.04
C ILE A 115 -2.14 22.29 -8.45
N ASP A 116 -2.56 23.52 -8.77
CA ASP A 116 -3.84 24.09 -8.33
C ASP A 116 -5.01 23.46 -9.10
N GLN A 117 -5.31 22.24 -8.77
CA GLN A 117 -6.41 21.43 -9.30
C GLN A 117 -6.96 20.53 -8.22
N GLY A 118 -8.25 20.57 -7.98
CA GLY A 118 -8.93 19.60 -7.10
C GLY A 118 -9.06 18.23 -7.76
N GLY A 119 -9.58 17.26 -7.03
CA GLY A 119 -9.70 15.86 -7.44
C GLY A 119 -8.52 15.02 -6.95
N ILE A 120 -8.50 13.76 -7.34
CA ILE A 120 -7.50 12.75 -6.94
C ILE A 120 -6.97 12.01 -8.18
N ASP A 121 -6.01 11.12 -7.96
CA ASP A 121 -5.43 10.19 -8.93
C ASP A 121 -4.85 10.89 -10.16
N PRO A 122 -3.93 11.84 -9.96
CA PRO A 122 -3.35 12.59 -11.06
C PRO A 122 -2.38 11.73 -11.88
N SER A 123 -2.33 11.98 -13.18
CA SER A 123 -1.36 11.39 -14.10
C SER A 123 -0.77 12.45 -15.03
N LEU A 124 0.45 12.21 -15.50
CA LEU A 124 1.11 13.05 -16.51
C LEU A 124 1.26 12.28 -17.83
N PHE A 125 1.00 12.98 -18.93
CA PHE A 125 1.18 12.45 -20.28
C PHE A 125 1.94 13.46 -21.15
N TRP A 126 2.98 12.99 -21.85
CA TRP A 126 3.76 13.79 -22.82
C TRP A 126 3.33 13.45 -24.23
N ASP A 127 2.85 14.42 -24.99
CA ASP A 127 2.53 14.24 -26.41
C ASP A 127 3.80 14.48 -27.29
N ASP A 128 3.73 14.09 -28.55
CA ASP A 128 4.84 14.17 -29.50
C ASP A 128 5.26 15.63 -29.83
N ASP A 129 4.37 16.59 -29.64
CA ASP A 129 4.66 18.02 -29.82
C ASP A 129 5.38 18.66 -28.61
N GLY A 130 5.63 17.86 -27.57
CA GLY A 130 6.27 18.30 -26.33
C GLY A 130 5.30 18.87 -25.29
N THR A 131 4.00 18.95 -25.59
CA THR A 131 3.00 19.36 -24.61
C THR A 131 2.86 18.31 -23.51
N VAL A 132 2.85 18.74 -22.26
CA VAL A 132 2.59 17.87 -21.10
C VAL A 132 1.18 18.11 -20.61
N TYR A 133 0.44 17.03 -20.46
CA TYR A 133 -0.94 17.06 -19.96
C TYR A 133 -1.03 16.46 -18.57
N TYR A 134 -1.76 17.15 -17.70
CA TYR A 134 -2.27 16.63 -16.45
C TYR A 134 -3.63 15.98 -16.72
N THR A 135 -3.90 14.81 -16.14
CA THR A 135 -5.22 14.20 -16.03
C THR A 135 -5.51 13.82 -14.58
N GLY A 136 -6.76 13.83 -14.18
CA GLY A 136 -7.20 13.45 -12.83
C GLY A 136 -8.72 13.45 -12.74
N THR A 137 -9.26 13.05 -11.57
CA THR A 137 -10.71 13.10 -11.35
C THR A 137 -11.20 14.56 -11.39
N HIS A 138 -12.34 14.78 -12.00
CA HIS A 138 -13.00 16.09 -12.08
C HIS A 138 -14.51 15.92 -12.20
N SER A 139 -15.26 17.01 -12.01
CA SER A 139 -16.70 17.06 -12.30
C SER A 139 -17.00 18.21 -13.23
N ASP A 140 -17.96 18.04 -14.11
CA ASP A 140 -18.44 19.11 -14.95
C ASP A 140 -19.26 20.14 -14.16
N GLU A 141 -19.76 21.17 -14.84
CA GLU A 141 -20.57 22.25 -14.25
C GLU A 141 -21.89 21.77 -13.61
N ASN A 142 -22.36 20.56 -13.97
CA ASN A 142 -23.55 19.94 -13.42
C ASN A 142 -23.22 18.97 -12.27
N GLY A 143 -21.94 18.82 -11.93
CA GLY A 143 -21.46 17.90 -10.91
C GLY A 143 -21.34 16.44 -11.38
N LEU A 144 -21.43 16.17 -12.71
CA LEU A 144 -21.22 14.82 -13.24
C LEU A 144 -19.71 14.48 -13.20
N PRO A 145 -19.32 13.40 -12.51
CA PRO A 145 -17.91 13.02 -12.41
C PRO A 145 -17.37 12.49 -13.74
N GLY A 146 -16.12 12.80 -14.03
CA GLY A 146 -15.40 12.36 -15.21
C GLY A 146 -13.90 12.62 -15.07
N ILE A 147 -13.16 12.46 -16.14
CA ILE A 147 -11.71 12.72 -16.19
C ILE A 147 -11.46 14.10 -16.79
N GLY A 148 -10.88 14.98 -15.96
CA GLY A 148 -10.42 16.30 -16.36
C GLY A 148 -9.00 16.28 -16.90
N MET A 149 -8.73 17.12 -17.90
CA MET A 149 -7.40 17.28 -18.50
C MET A 149 -7.11 18.74 -18.81
N PHE A 150 -5.84 19.15 -18.66
CA PHE A 150 -5.29 20.45 -19.10
C PHE A 150 -3.80 20.33 -19.35
N PRO A 151 -3.21 21.20 -20.19
CA PRO A 151 -1.76 21.27 -20.34
C PRO A 151 -1.13 21.94 -19.11
N VAL A 152 0.00 21.39 -18.63
CA VAL A 152 0.67 21.81 -17.40
C VAL A 152 2.13 22.20 -17.65
N ASP A 153 2.60 23.20 -16.93
CA ASP A 153 4.00 23.59 -16.87
C ASP A 153 4.71 22.80 -15.76
N LEU A 154 5.72 21.99 -16.12
CA LEU A 154 6.44 21.16 -15.15
C LEU A 154 7.52 21.90 -14.34
N GLU A 155 7.82 23.17 -14.66
CA GLU A 155 8.74 23.96 -13.83
C GLU A 155 7.99 24.57 -12.64
N THR A 156 6.74 24.97 -12.86
CA THR A 156 5.96 25.77 -11.90
C THR A 156 4.72 25.04 -11.35
N GLY A 157 4.25 23.97 -11.99
CA GLY A 157 2.97 23.34 -11.70
C GLY A 157 1.76 24.13 -12.23
N ALA A 158 1.99 25.21 -12.98
CA ALA A 158 0.91 26.07 -13.46
C ALA A 158 0.08 25.40 -14.56
N ARG A 159 -1.24 25.58 -14.49
CA ARG A 159 -2.14 25.20 -15.59
C ARG A 159 -1.97 26.16 -16.76
N LEU A 160 -1.74 25.61 -17.95
CA LEU A 160 -1.61 26.39 -19.20
C LEU A 160 -2.93 26.51 -19.98
N GLY A 161 -4.07 26.14 -19.35
CA GLY A 161 -5.40 26.22 -19.92
C GLY A 161 -6.49 25.83 -18.93
N GLU A 162 -7.73 25.89 -19.40
CA GLU A 162 -8.90 25.45 -18.62
C GLU A 162 -8.95 23.92 -18.53
N THR A 163 -9.43 23.40 -17.40
CA THR A 163 -9.73 21.97 -17.26
C THR A 163 -10.94 21.59 -18.13
N LYS A 164 -10.78 20.56 -18.96
CA LYS A 164 -11.84 20.01 -19.79
C LYS A 164 -12.07 18.55 -19.43
N ILE A 165 -13.35 18.15 -19.30
CA ILE A 165 -13.68 16.72 -19.22
C ILE A 165 -13.44 16.10 -20.59
N ILE A 166 -12.63 15.06 -20.63
CA ILE A 166 -12.30 14.32 -21.85
C ILE A 166 -13.08 13.02 -21.98
N TRP A 167 -13.51 12.42 -20.85
CA TRP A 167 -14.33 11.22 -20.81
C TRP A 167 -15.05 11.07 -19.47
N TYR A 168 -16.31 10.56 -19.53
CA TYR A 168 -17.14 10.30 -18.34
C TYR A 168 -17.16 8.82 -17.94
N GLY A 169 -16.33 7.98 -18.59
CA GLY A 169 -16.34 6.54 -18.39
C GLY A 169 -17.53 5.85 -19.07
N THR A 170 -17.85 4.66 -18.59
CA THR A 170 -18.95 3.82 -19.10
C THR A 170 -20.24 3.98 -18.30
N GLY A 171 -20.26 4.83 -17.29
CA GLY A 171 -21.37 5.07 -16.38
C GLY A 171 -21.28 4.35 -15.04
N GLY A 172 -20.13 3.76 -14.73
CA GLY A 172 -19.78 3.31 -13.38
C GLY A 172 -19.61 4.51 -12.44
N LYS A 173 -19.78 4.29 -11.13
CA LYS A 173 -19.46 5.31 -10.13
C LYS A 173 -17.94 5.54 -10.06
N CYS A 174 -17.49 6.69 -9.58
CA CYS A 174 -16.09 7.01 -9.32
C CYS A 174 -15.17 6.73 -10.53
N PRO A 175 -15.32 7.45 -11.67
CA PRO A 175 -14.29 7.40 -12.70
C PRO A 175 -13.01 8.04 -12.16
N GLU A 176 -11.92 7.24 -12.04
CA GLU A 176 -10.68 7.60 -11.37
C GLU A 176 -9.46 6.90 -11.99
N GLY A 177 -8.24 7.16 -11.49
CA GLY A 177 -7.01 6.48 -11.94
C GLY A 177 -6.70 6.63 -13.43
N PRO A 178 -6.80 7.83 -14.06
CA PRO A 178 -6.66 7.96 -15.50
C PRO A 178 -5.22 7.81 -15.96
N HIS A 179 -5.01 6.99 -17.01
CA HIS A 179 -3.73 6.92 -17.73
C HIS A 179 -3.95 7.06 -19.23
N ILE A 180 -3.17 7.94 -19.88
CA ILE A 180 -3.18 8.11 -21.33
C ILE A 180 -1.95 7.42 -21.93
N TYR A 181 -2.19 6.64 -23.00
CA TYR A 181 -1.15 5.98 -23.79
C TYR A 181 -1.31 6.37 -25.27
N LYS A 182 -0.19 6.59 -25.98
CA LYS A 182 -0.20 6.81 -27.43
C LYS A 182 0.38 5.58 -28.13
N ILE A 183 -0.48 4.80 -28.76
CA ILE A 183 -0.13 3.51 -29.37
C ILE A 183 -0.67 3.48 -30.78
N ASN A 184 0.20 3.27 -31.77
CA ASN A 184 -0.17 3.19 -33.20
C ASN A 184 -1.04 4.35 -33.70
N GLY A 185 -0.75 5.57 -33.21
CA GLY A 185 -1.46 6.79 -33.59
C GLY A 185 -2.87 6.95 -32.99
N TRP A 186 -3.20 6.15 -31.97
CA TRP A 186 -4.36 6.31 -31.11
C TRP A 186 -3.93 6.78 -29.73
N TYR A 187 -4.72 7.66 -29.12
CA TYR A 187 -4.67 7.98 -27.71
C TYR A 187 -5.66 7.04 -27.00
N TYR A 188 -5.18 6.21 -26.12
CA TYR A 188 -5.99 5.37 -25.24
C TYR A 188 -6.06 6.03 -23.88
N LEU A 189 -7.28 6.18 -23.35
CA LEU A 189 -7.55 6.62 -21.99
C LEU A 189 -8.10 5.45 -21.21
N MET A 190 -7.34 4.94 -20.26
CA MET A 190 -7.71 3.88 -19.33
C MET A 190 -8.08 4.49 -17.99
N ILE A 191 -9.14 4.00 -17.34
CA ILE A 191 -9.63 4.49 -16.05
C ILE A 191 -10.22 3.37 -15.22
N ALA A 192 -10.16 3.51 -13.90
CA ALA A 192 -10.93 2.71 -12.98
C ALA A 192 -12.35 3.26 -12.82
N GLU A 193 -13.32 2.38 -12.64
CA GLU A 193 -14.72 2.70 -12.32
C GLU A 193 -15.27 1.70 -11.29
N GLY A 194 -16.41 2.00 -10.70
CA GLY A 194 -17.09 1.12 -9.75
C GLY A 194 -16.74 1.39 -8.29
N GLY A 195 -15.72 2.24 -8.04
CA GLY A 195 -15.13 2.46 -6.73
C GLY A 195 -14.32 1.25 -6.27
N THR A 196 -13.36 1.46 -5.37
CA THR A 196 -12.42 0.42 -4.89
C THR A 196 -13.07 -0.61 -3.96
N GLU A 197 -14.15 -1.22 -4.43
CA GLU A 197 -15.00 -2.21 -3.76
C GLU A 197 -15.26 -3.40 -4.71
N TYR A 198 -16.21 -4.29 -4.35
CA TYR A 198 -16.56 -5.45 -5.17
C TYR A 198 -17.11 -5.11 -6.56
N GLY A 199 -17.56 -3.87 -6.79
CA GLY A 199 -17.96 -3.36 -8.10
C GLY A 199 -16.82 -2.85 -8.98
N HIS A 200 -15.58 -2.87 -8.49
CA HIS A 200 -14.41 -2.28 -9.14
C HIS A 200 -14.14 -2.91 -10.51
N MET A 201 -13.70 -2.10 -11.43
CA MET A 201 -13.41 -2.50 -12.81
C MET A 201 -12.47 -1.51 -13.48
N GLU A 202 -11.80 -1.97 -14.54
CA GLU A 202 -11.00 -1.14 -15.43
C GLU A 202 -11.69 -1.01 -16.77
N THR A 203 -11.75 0.21 -17.28
CA THR A 203 -12.36 0.53 -18.57
C THR A 203 -11.42 1.37 -19.43
N ILE A 204 -11.56 1.29 -20.74
CA ILE A 204 -10.70 1.99 -21.69
C ILE A 204 -11.49 2.58 -22.85
N ALA A 205 -11.04 3.72 -23.32
CA ALA A 205 -11.53 4.36 -24.54
C ALA A 205 -10.37 4.85 -25.39
N ARG A 206 -10.59 5.15 -26.66
CA ARG A 206 -9.53 5.66 -27.55
C ARG A 206 -10.02 6.82 -28.43
N SER A 207 -9.08 7.64 -28.89
CA SER A 207 -9.35 8.73 -29.83
C SER A 207 -8.16 8.97 -30.76
N ARG A 208 -8.41 9.65 -31.89
CA ARG A 208 -7.34 10.18 -32.76
C ARG A 208 -6.81 11.53 -32.29
N SER A 209 -7.46 12.15 -31.34
CA SER A 209 -7.05 13.40 -30.73
C SER A 209 -6.94 13.22 -29.21
N VAL A 210 -5.90 13.78 -28.59
CA VAL A 210 -5.74 13.74 -27.14
C VAL A 210 -6.93 14.37 -26.41
N TRP A 211 -7.65 15.28 -27.05
CA TRP A 211 -8.85 15.93 -26.52
C TRP A 211 -10.15 15.16 -26.79
N GLY A 212 -10.08 14.01 -27.45
CA GLY A 212 -11.26 13.27 -27.83
C GLY A 212 -11.89 13.74 -29.17
N PRO A 213 -13.15 13.34 -29.45
CA PRO A 213 -13.98 12.48 -28.58
C PRO A 213 -13.41 11.06 -28.45
N TYR A 214 -13.49 10.51 -27.25
CA TYR A 214 -13.05 9.14 -26.96
C TYR A 214 -14.14 8.13 -27.26
N GLU A 215 -13.81 7.13 -28.07
CA GLU A 215 -14.64 5.95 -28.39
C GLU A 215 -14.42 4.88 -27.31
N SER A 216 -15.49 4.52 -26.59
CA SER A 216 -15.43 3.48 -25.56
C SER A 216 -15.15 2.11 -26.18
N CYS A 217 -14.28 1.30 -25.54
CA CYS A 217 -14.06 -0.08 -25.94
C CYS A 217 -15.37 -0.87 -25.90
N PRO A 218 -15.73 -1.60 -26.98
CA PRO A 218 -16.97 -2.37 -27.03
C PRO A 218 -17.02 -3.53 -26.04
N HIS A 219 -15.85 -3.89 -25.48
CA HIS A 219 -15.68 -5.01 -24.54
C HIS A 219 -15.48 -4.53 -23.09
N ASN A 220 -15.69 -3.23 -22.81
CA ASN A 220 -15.62 -2.72 -21.44
C ASN A 220 -16.60 -3.44 -20.47
N PRO A 221 -16.18 -3.71 -19.24
CA PRO A 221 -14.85 -3.47 -18.67
C PRO A 221 -13.80 -4.47 -19.20
N ILE A 222 -12.55 -3.99 -19.39
CA ILE A 222 -11.45 -4.82 -19.88
C ILE A 222 -10.89 -5.76 -18.81
N VAL A 223 -11.09 -5.44 -17.53
CA VAL A 223 -10.88 -6.34 -16.40
C VAL A 223 -11.83 -6.02 -15.26
N THR A 224 -12.41 -7.04 -14.64
CA THR A 224 -13.24 -6.92 -13.44
C THR A 224 -13.55 -8.29 -12.87
N HIS A 225 -13.77 -8.37 -11.56
CA HIS A 225 -14.29 -9.54 -10.86
C HIS A 225 -15.66 -9.29 -10.20
N ARG A 226 -16.34 -8.18 -10.55
CA ARG A 226 -17.59 -7.74 -9.91
C ARG A 226 -18.73 -8.78 -9.94
N ASN A 227 -18.72 -9.67 -10.92
CA ASN A 227 -19.71 -10.75 -11.07
C ASN A 227 -19.09 -12.13 -10.81
N ALA A 228 -17.85 -12.18 -10.30
CA ALA A 228 -17.16 -13.42 -10.05
C ALA A 228 -17.82 -14.20 -8.91
N HIS A 229 -17.71 -15.52 -8.96
CA HIS A 229 -18.14 -16.37 -7.86
C HIS A 229 -17.27 -16.09 -6.62
N ARG A 230 -17.88 -16.07 -5.43
CA ARG A 230 -17.23 -15.73 -4.16
C ARG A 230 -16.00 -16.57 -3.79
N GLU A 231 -15.82 -17.72 -4.45
CA GLU A 231 -14.71 -18.66 -4.21
C GLU A 231 -13.50 -18.39 -5.13
N VAL A 232 -13.54 -17.36 -5.99
CA VAL A 232 -12.34 -16.93 -6.72
C VAL A 232 -11.34 -16.32 -5.76
N ASP A 233 -10.05 -16.40 -6.10
CA ASP A 233 -8.97 -15.99 -5.20
C ASP A 233 -8.99 -14.49 -4.90
N PHE A 234 -9.40 -13.67 -5.88
CA PHE A 234 -9.32 -12.22 -5.82
C PHE A 234 -10.63 -11.54 -6.17
N HIS A 235 -10.87 -10.37 -5.57
CA HIS A 235 -12.00 -9.50 -5.84
C HIS A 235 -11.58 -8.04 -5.93
N ALA A 236 -12.50 -7.13 -6.23
CA ALA A 236 -12.28 -5.68 -6.31
C ALA A 236 -11.11 -5.31 -7.24
N VAL A 237 -11.05 -5.91 -8.42
CA VAL A 237 -9.96 -5.75 -9.39
C VAL A 237 -10.15 -4.47 -10.17
N GLY A 238 -9.13 -3.60 -10.19
CA GLY A 238 -9.10 -2.35 -10.96
C GLY A 238 -7.89 -1.50 -10.61
N HIS A 239 -7.96 -0.21 -10.94
CA HIS A 239 -6.91 0.79 -10.75
C HIS A 239 -5.58 0.33 -11.34
N ALA A 240 -5.54 0.25 -12.68
CA ALA A 240 -4.49 -0.39 -13.42
C ALA A 240 -3.57 0.59 -14.16
N ASP A 241 -2.34 0.16 -14.41
CA ASP A 241 -1.41 0.83 -15.32
C ASP A 241 -0.79 -0.19 -16.29
N LEU A 242 -0.47 0.23 -17.52
CA LEU A 242 0.06 -0.61 -18.58
C LEU A 242 1.54 -0.36 -18.83
N VAL A 243 2.27 -1.42 -19.16
CA VAL A 243 3.67 -1.33 -19.57
C VAL A 243 3.96 -2.25 -20.73
N GLU A 244 4.74 -1.75 -21.70
CA GLU A 244 5.29 -2.56 -22.80
C GLU A 244 6.68 -3.07 -22.41
N ALA A 245 6.89 -4.39 -22.50
CA ALA A 245 8.17 -5.03 -22.27
C ALA A 245 9.10 -4.87 -23.51
N PRO A 246 10.43 -5.07 -23.37
CA PRO A 246 11.37 -4.93 -24.49
C PRO A 246 11.11 -5.88 -25.66
N ASP A 247 10.44 -7.00 -25.42
CA ASP A 247 10.04 -7.97 -26.45
C ASP A 247 8.70 -7.63 -27.15
N GLY A 248 8.11 -6.47 -26.80
CA GLY A 248 6.85 -5.97 -27.36
C GLY A 248 5.59 -6.56 -26.73
N LYS A 249 5.72 -7.41 -25.70
CA LYS A 249 4.58 -7.87 -24.91
C LYS A 249 4.09 -6.80 -23.97
N TRP A 250 2.78 -6.79 -23.75
CA TRP A 250 2.15 -5.85 -22.84
C TRP A 250 1.74 -6.52 -21.55
N TRP A 251 1.88 -5.75 -20.47
CA TRP A 251 1.51 -6.18 -19.13
C TRP A 251 0.68 -5.11 -18.44
N MET A 252 -0.20 -5.54 -17.58
CA MET A 252 -1.01 -4.70 -16.71
C MET A 252 -0.63 -4.98 -15.27
N VAL A 253 -0.31 -3.94 -14.51
CA VAL A 253 -0.38 -3.97 -13.05
C VAL A 253 -1.71 -3.41 -12.61
N CYS A 254 -2.35 -4.00 -11.62
CA CYS A 254 -3.59 -3.53 -11.02
C CYS A 254 -3.64 -3.92 -9.56
N HIS A 255 -4.61 -3.44 -8.82
CA HIS A 255 -4.80 -3.99 -7.49
C HIS A 255 -6.02 -4.93 -7.40
N ALA A 256 -6.01 -5.79 -6.38
CA ALA A 256 -7.13 -6.63 -5.98
C ALA A 256 -7.05 -6.94 -4.49
N ILE A 257 -8.15 -7.45 -3.92
CA ILE A 257 -8.22 -7.93 -2.53
C ILE A 257 -8.28 -9.44 -2.49
N ARG A 258 -7.73 -10.05 -1.42
CA ARG A 258 -7.91 -11.48 -1.08
C ARG A 258 -8.87 -11.60 0.10
N PRO A 259 -10.10 -12.09 -0.07
CA PRO A 259 -11.00 -12.30 1.05
C PRO A 259 -10.49 -13.40 1.99
N SER A 260 -10.54 -13.15 3.28
CA SER A 260 -10.26 -14.15 4.31
C SER A 260 -11.42 -15.13 4.46
N VAL A 261 -12.65 -14.61 4.49
CA VAL A 261 -13.90 -15.38 4.49
C VAL A 261 -15.01 -14.52 3.88
N PHE A 262 -15.85 -15.11 3.04
CA PHE A 262 -16.92 -14.41 2.31
C PHE A 262 -16.37 -13.17 1.58
N MET A 263 -16.76 -11.99 2.05
CA MET A 263 -16.41 -10.71 1.48
C MET A 263 -15.41 -9.92 2.36
N LEU A 264 -14.92 -10.50 3.45
CA LEU A 264 -14.05 -9.81 4.41
C LEU A 264 -12.58 -9.90 4.03
N HIS A 265 -11.87 -8.78 3.99
CA HIS A 265 -10.42 -8.75 3.79
C HIS A 265 -9.73 -7.84 4.80
N HIS A 266 -8.49 -8.19 5.18
CA HIS A 266 -7.70 -7.43 6.15
C HIS A 266 -6.24 -7.20 5.73
N THR A 267 -5.77 -7.85 4.65
CA THR A 267 -4.41 -7.61 4.11
C THR A 267 -4.32 -6.33 3.27
N GLY A 268 -5.46 -5.71 2.98
CA GLY A 268 -5.55 -4.55 2.09
C GLY A 268 -5.63 -4.93 0.61
N ARG A 269 -5.52 -3.93 -0.25
CA ARG A 269 -5.45 -4.09 -1.71
C ARG A 269 -4.01 -4.36 -2.10
N GLU A 270 -3.79 -5.39 -2.91
CA GLU A 270 -2.47 -5.96 -3.23
C GLU A 270 -2.19 -5.83 -4.72
N THR A 271 -0.94 -5.67 -5.12
CA THR A 271 -0.57 -5.48 -6.53
C THR A 271 -0.49 -6.80 -7.29
N MET A 272 -1.23 -6.88 -8.39
CA MET A 272 -1.30 -8.00 -9.33
C MET A 272 -0.56 -7.70 -10.62
N LEU A 273 -0.18 -8.75 -11.37
CA LEU A 273 0.39 -8.66 -12.71
C LEU A 273 -0.42 -9.54 -13.67
N LEU A 274 -0.79 -8.97 -14.81
CA LEU A 274 -1.61 -9.64 -15.82
C LEU A 274 -1.00 -9.48 -17.22
N PRO A 275 -1.00 -10.51 -18.07
CA PRO A 275 -0.63 -10.38 -19.48
C PRO A 275 -1.74 -9.62 -20.24
N VAL A 276 -1.34 -8.84 -21.23
CA VAL A 276 -2.24 -8.09 -22.11
C VAL A 276 -1.91 -8.40 -23.56
N GLU A 277 -2.89 -8.79 -24.32
CA GLU A 277 -2.83 -8.94 -25.77
C GLU A 277 -3.67 -7.84 -26.43
N TRP A 278 -3.34 -7.51 -27.70
CA TRP A 278 -4.13 -6.56 -28.49
C TRP A 278 -4.88 -7.34 -29.58
N ASP A 279 -6.21 -7.16 -29.63
CA ASP A 279 -7.03 -7.80 -30.64
C ASP A 279 -6.79 -7.20 -32.05
N GLU A 280 -7.41 -7.79 -33.07
CA GLU A 280 -7.31 -7.34 -34.46
C GLU A 280 -7.84 -5.90 -34.70
N ASN A 281 -8.68 -5.41 -33.81
CA ASN A 281 -9.24 -4.06 -33.83
C ASN A 281 -8.41 -3.05 -33.02
N GLY A 282 -7.34 -3.50 -32.37
CA GLY A 282 -6.45 -2.70 -31.51
C GLY A 282 -7.05 -2.40 -30.14
N TRP A 283 -7.85 -3.29 -29.56
CA TRP A 283 -8.31 -3.20 -28.20
C TRP A 283 -7.57 -4.20 -27.29
N PRO A 284 -7.29 -3.82 -26.03
CA PRO A 284 -6.59 -4.73 -25.11
C PRO A 284 -7.51 -5.86 -24.64
N VAL A 285 -6.95 -7.06 -24.59
CA VAL A 285 -7.53 -8.28 -24.01
C VAL A 285 -6.66 -8.68 -22.82
N VAL A 286 -7.15 -8.42 -21.61
CA VAL A 286 -6.42 -8.66 -20.37
C VAL A 286 -6.65 -10.09 -19.90
N ASN A 287 -5.56 -10.82 -19.62
CA ASN A 287 -5.59 -12.18 -19.07
C ASN A 287 -6.55 -13.12 -19.85
N GLU A 288 -6.59 -13.03 -21.18
CA GLU A 288 -7.51 -13.80 -22.03
C GLU A 288 -8.99 -13.70 -21.57
N ASN A 289 -9.40 -12.62 -20.94
CA ASN A 289 -10.71 -12.42 -20.29
C ASN A 289 -11.02 -13.44 -19.17
N LYS A 290 -10.00 -14.03 -18.54
CA LYS A 290 -10.14 -14.95 -17.40
C LYS A 290 -10.00 -14.23 -16.07
N TYR A 291 -10.55 -14.83 -15.02
CA TYR A 291 -10.31 -14.35 -13.65
C TYR A 291 -8.84 -14.52 -13.25
N ILE A 292 -8.35 -13.64 -12.40
CA ILE A 292 -7.01 -13.73 -11.80
C ILE A 292 -7.01 -14.90 -10.82
N THR A 293 -5.95 -15.69 -10.86
CA THR A 293 -5.70 -16.80 -9.93
C THR A 293 -4.41 -16.55 -9.14
N ALA A 294 -4.29 -17.20 -7.98
CA ALA A 294 -3.10 -17.09 -7.13
C ALA A 294 -1.84 -17.61 -7.85
N GLU A 295 -1.99 -18.57 -8.75
CA GLU A 295 -0.92 -19.07 -9.60
C GLU A 295 -1.23 -18.73 -11.05
N MET A 296 -0.33 -18.02 -11.70
CA MET A 296 -0.43 -17.56 -13.09
C MET A 296 0.69 -18.14 -13.93
N GLN A 297 0.51 -18.11 -15.24
CA GLN A 297 1.52 -18.59 -16.18
C GLN A 297 1.88 -17.53 -17.22
N ALA A 298 3.16 -17.53 -17.61
CA ALA A 298 3.71 -16.67 -18.65
C ALA A 298 4.64 -17.47 -19.56
N GLU A 299 5.05 -16.88 -20.66
CA GLU A 299 6.13 -17.44 -21.48
C GLU A 299 7.46 -17.36 -20.74
N GLY A 300 8.26 -18.41 -20.81
CA GLY A 300 9.55 -18.54 -20.11
C GLY A 300 9.68 -19.88 -19.41
N GLU A 301 10.68 -20.01 -18.57
CA GLU A 301 10.93 -21.19 -17.74
C GLU A 301 11.19 -20.75 -16.29
N GLY A 302 10.60 -21.45 -15.33
CA GLY A 302 10.83 -21.23 -13.92
C GLY A 302 9.55 -21.23 -13.08
N ASP A 303 9.75 -21.04 -11.78
CA ASP A 303 8.72 -20.89 -10.77
C ASP A 303 9.12 -19.72 -9.84
N VAL A 304 8.36 -18.64 -9.87
CA VAL A 304 8.63 -17.43 -9.12
C VAL A 304 7.66 -17.35 -7.94
N ARG A 305 8.22 -17.37 -6.75
CA ARG A 305 7.48 -17.28 -5.50
C ARG A 305 7.93 -16.07 -4.70
N VAL A 306 6.98 -15.39 -4.09
CA VAL A 306 7.27 -14.25 -3.20
C VAL A 306 7.80 -14.78 -1.88
N GLN A 307 9.02 -14.37 -1.51
CA GLN A 307 9.61 -14.72 -0.21
C GLN A 307 8.98 -13.88 0.89
N ARG A 308 8.45 -14.54 1.92
CA ARG A 308 7.76 -13.88 3.04
C ARG A 308 8.44 -14.08 4.39
N SER A 309 9.30 -15.10 4.51
CA SER A 309 10.08 -15.37 5.74
C SER A 309 11.36 -14.55 5.76
N TRP A 310 11.55 -13.77 6.82
CA TRP A 310 12.73 -12.94 7.01
C TRP A 310 12.90 -12.55 8.48
N ARG A 311 14.10 -12.05 8.81
CA ARG A 311 14.43 -11.52 10.12
C ARG A 311 15.24 -10.23 9.97
N ASP A 312 14.95 -9.27 10.84
CA ASP A 312 15.70 -8.03 10.99
C ASP A 312 16.23 -7.94 12.42
N ASP A 313 17.55 -7.89 12.57
CA ASP A 313 18.24 -7.71 13.84
C ASP A 313 18.60 -6.23 14.07
N PHE A 314 18.09 -5.31 13.25
CA PHE A 314 18.27 -3.86 13.32
C PHE A 314 19.75 -3.45 13.48
N THR A 315 20.63 -4.07 12.71
CA THR A 315 22.08 -3.82 12.77
C THR A 315 22.50 -2.56 12.02
N ALA A 316 21.68 -2.10 11.07
CA ALA A 316 21.89 -0.83 10.36
C ALA A 316 21.44 0.36 11.22
N ASP A 317 21.94 1.55 10.90
CA ASP A 317 21.60 2.80 11.60
C ASP A 317 20.20 3.36 11.21
N ALA A 318 19.51 2.72 10.26
CA ALA A 318 18.19 3.08 9.78
C ALA A 318 17.37 1.83 9.44
N PRO A 319 16.03 1.91 9.47
CA PRO A 319 15.18 0.77 9.12
C PRO A 319 15.27 0.44 7.63
N ALA A 320 15.12 -0.85 7.31
CA ALA A 320 14.97 -1.31 5.92
C ALA A 320 13.71 -0.72 5.27
N PRO A 321 13.63 -0.59 3.93
CA PRO A 321 12.50 0.04 3.24
C PRO A 321 11.12 -0.54 3.54
N ARG A 322 11.03 -1.80 4.00
CA ARG A 322 9.77 -2.46 4.36
C ARG A 322 9.08 -1.89 5.59
N TRP A 323 9.82 -1.16 6.44
CA TRP A 323 9.32 -0.59 7.68
C TRP A 323 8.55 0.71 7.43
N ALA A 324 7.47 0.88 8.15
CA ALA A 324 6.64 2.09 8.11
C ALA A 324 6.37 2.61 9.52
N TYR A 325 6.31 3.92 9.61
CA TYR A 325 5.82 4.66 10.76
C TYR A 325 4.38 5.10 10.50
N LEU A 326 3.65 5.37 11.56
CA LEU A 326 2.33 5.98 11.48
C LEU A 326 2.49 7.51 11.53
N ARG A 327 2.10 8.19 10.43
CA ARG A 327 2.29 9.63 10.22
C ARG A 327 3.76 10.07 10.28
N ASN A 328 4.03 11.36 10.55
CA ASN A 328 5.40 11.85 10.70
C ASN A 328 5.94 11.47 12.07
N PRO A 329 6.93 10.58 12.18
CA PRO A 329 7.45 10.14 13.47
C PRO A 329 8.33 11.19 14.12
N ASP A 330 8.30 11.27 15.44
CA ASP A 330 9.37 11.89 16.21
C ASP A 330 10.59 10.97 16.21
N ARG A 331 11.53 11.19 15.30
CA ARG A 331 12.70 10.33 15.07
C ARG A 331 13.60 10.18 16.30
N SER A 332 13.54 11.11 17.26
CA SER A 332 14.30 11.03 18.50
C SER A 332 13.87 9.86 19.41
N ARG A 333 12.71 9.27 19.15
CA ARG A 333 12.18 8.14 19.91
C ARG A 333 12.63 6.77 19.40
N TYR A 334 13.42 6.74 18.31
CA TYR A 334 13.87 5.52 17.66
C TYR A 334 15.39 5.49 17.62
N ALA A 335 15.99 4.40 18.09
CA ALA A 335 17.44 4.16 17.94
C ALA A 335 17.67 2.76 17.36
N PHE A 336 18.56 2.69 16.37
CA PHE A 336 18.95 1.49 15.64
C PHE A 336 20.44 1.19 15.88
N GLY A 337 20.92 0.04 15.39
CA GLY A 337 22.34 -0.33 15.52
C GLY A 337 22.59 -1.28 16.68
N GLY A 338 22.10 -2.52 16.57
CA GLY A 338 22.22 -3.56 17.60
C GLY A 338 20.89 -3.82 18.30
N GLY A 339 19.83 -3.92 17.54
CA GLY A 339 18.44 -3.95 17.97
C GLY A 339 17.74 -2.63 17.68
N LEU A 340 16.45 -2.60 17.97
CA LEU A 340 15.60 -1.41 17.91
C LEU A 340 15.27 -0.95 19.33
N THR A 341 15.58 0.29 19.68
CA THR A 341 15.13 0.91 20.92
C THR A 341 14.03 1.90 20.62
N LEU A 342 12.88 1.75 21.29
CA LEU A 342 11.74 2.65 21.25
C LEU A 342 11.61 3.37 22.60
N HIS A 343 11.48 4.70 22.55
CA HIS A 343 11.07 5.53 23.67
C HIS A 343 9.57 5.83 23.53
N GLY A 344 8.81 5.53 24.59
CA GLY A 344 7.37 5.67 24.57
C GLY A 344 6.91 7.13 24.37
N SER A 345 5.74 7.29 23.75
CA SER A 345 5.07 8.57 23.52
C SER A 345 3.87 8.74 24.43
N ALA A 346 3.43 10.00 24.59
CA ALA A 346 2.12 10.28 25.19
C ALA A 346 0.97 9.84 24.28
N ASP A 347 1.17 9.95 22.95
CA ASP A 347 0.22 9.43 21.96
C ASP A 347 0.26 7.90 21.96
N THR A 348 -0.90 7.30 21.92
CA THR A 348 -1.13 5.85 21.81
C THR A 348 -1.58 5.48 20.40
N LEU A 349 -1.81 4.20 20.12
CA LEU A 349 -2.35 3.76 18.83
C LEU A 349 -3.82 4.19 18.63
N ASP A 350 -4.53 4.59 19.67
CA ASP A 350 -5.88 5.18 19.59
C ASP A 350 -5.88 6.61 19.01
N ASP A 351 -4.73 7.32 19.05
CA ASP A 351 -4.62 8.75 18.74
C ASP A 351 -4.28 9.01 17.26
N LEU A 352 -4.72 10.16 16.74
CA LEU A 352 -4.33 10.68 15.42
C LEU A 352 -2.98 11.44 15.43
N GLY A 353 -2.25 11.40 16.55
CA GLY A 353 -0.93 12.00 16.69
C GLY A 353 0.19 11.21 16.03
N ALA A 354 1.37 11.24 16.65
CA ALA A 354 2.58 10.53 16.23
C ALA A 354 3.00 9.48 17.29
N PRO A 355 2.26 8.38 17.46
CA PRO A 355 2.62 7.34 18.41
C PRO A 355 3.99 6.74 18.06
N THR A 356 4.70 6.24 19.07
CA THR A 356 5.93 5.46 18.80
C THR A 356 5.55 4.10 18.29
N PHE A 357 5.69 3.92 16.98
CA PHE A 357 5.23 2.75 16.22
C PHE A 357 6.16 2.50 15.04
N LEU A 358 6.57 1.23 14.84
CA LEU A 358 7.33 0.77 13.68
C LEU A 358 6.79 -0.59 13.25
N ALA A 359 6.28 -0.70 12.02
CA ALA A 359 5.56 -1.89 11.59
C ALA A 359 5.79 -2.23 10.11
N VAL A 360 5.42 -3.44 9.75
CA VAL A 360 5.43 -3.96 8.38
C VAL A 360 4.04 -4.42 7.97
N ARG A 361 3.74 -4.35 6.69
CA ARG A 361 2.47 -4.78 6.13
C ARG A 361 2.31 -6.30 6.27
N GLN A 362 1.13 -6.75 6.64
CA GLN A 362 0.81 -8.18 6.64
C GLN A 362 0.66 -8.69 5.20
N GLN A 363 1.51 -9.62 4.80
CA GLN A 363 1.61 -10.09 3.41
C GLN A 363 0.90 -11.42 3.15
N GLN A 364 0.49 -12.15 4.20
CA GLN A 364 -0.19 -13.43 4.08
C GLN A 364 -1.13 -13.64 5.27
N PHE A 365 -2.07 -14.59 5.14
CA PHE A 365 -2.97 -14.94 6.22
C PHE A 365 -2.27 -15.72 7.33
N ALA A 366 -1.42 -16.69 6.97
CA ALA A 366 -0.73 -17.55 7.92
C ALA A 366 0.73 -17.12 8.07
N LEU A 367 0.99 -16.25 9.04
CA LEU A 367 2.31 -15.72 9.37
C LEU A 367 2.55 -15.80 10.89
N ARG A 368 3.82 -15.95 11.27
CA ARG A 368 4.27 -15.81 12.64
C ARG A 368 5.16 -14.58 12.75
N TYR A 369 4.82 -13.67 13.66
CA TYR A 369 5.62 -12.51 14.02
C TYR A 369 6.20 -12.73 15.40
N GLU A 370 7.51 -12.51 15.57
CA GLU A 370 8.18 -12.72 16.84
C GLU A 370 9.25 -11.66 17.10
N THR A 371 9.39 -11.30 18.35
CA THR A 371 10.49 -10.45 18.87
C THR A 371 10.90 -10.87 20.27
N GLN A 372 12.13 -10.52 20.66
CA GLN A 372 12.55 -10.51 22.05
C GLN A 372 12.67 -9.07 22.51
N MET A 373 11.96 -8.72 23.58
CA MET A 373 11.86 -7.35 24.09
C MET A 373 12.38 -7.27 25.53
N GLN A 374 13.12 -6.21 25.83
CA GLN A 374 13.40 -5.73 27.19
C GLN A 374 12.62 -4.44 27.43
N LEU A 375 12.02 -4.28 28.61
CA LEU A 375 11.20 -3.11 28.97
C LEU A 375 11.63 -2.56 30.32
N SER A 376 11.81 -1.23 30.38
CA SER A 376 11.99 -0.45 31.59
C SER A 376 11.15 0.81 31.54
N GLY A 377 10.65 1.30 32.66
CA GLY A 377 9.83 2.50 32.71
C GLY A 377 8.85 2.52 33.87
N HIS A 378 7.91 3.45 33.82
CA HIS A 378 6.82 3.56 34.78
C HIS A 378 5.81 2.41 34.67
N ALA A 379 5.09 2.14 35.76
CA ALA A 379 4.13 1.02 35.81
C ALA A 379 2.89 1.22 34.91
N ASP A 380 2.58 2.44 34.52
CA ASP A 380 1.49 2.79 33.60
C ASP A 380 1.91 2.83 32.12
N ALA A 381 3.21 2.83 31.86
CA ALA A 381 3.74 2.75 30.51
C ALA A 381 3.67 1.32 29.95
N ALA A 382 3.64 1.18 28.63
CA ALA A 382 3.59 -0.12 27.97
C ALA A 382 4.36 -0.15 26.66
N ALA A 383 4.82 -1.35 26.29
CA ALA A 383 5.38 -1.61 24.96
C ALA A 383 5.10 -3.06 24.55
N GLY A 384 5.18 -3.34 23.26
CA GLY A 384 4.95 -4.71 22.78
C GLY A 384 4.77 -4.84 21.29
N LEU A 385 4.01 -5.87 20.90
CA LEU A 385 3.61 -6.14 19.52
C LEU A 385 2.15 -5.74 19.26
N THR A 386 1.87 -5.32 18.04
CA THR A 386 0.52 -4.97 17.61
C THR A 386 0.19 -5.58 16.25
N ILE A 387 -1.10 -5.86 16.04
CA ILE A 387 -1.72 -5.91 14.72
C ILE A 387 -2.59 -4.66 14.61
N PHE A 388 -2.19 -3.76 13.75
CA PHE A 388 -2.80 -2.45 13.56
C PHE A 388 -3.43 -2.34 12.17
N HIS A 389 -4.69 -1.96 12.11
CA HIS A 389 -5.34 -1.58 10.85
C HIS A 389 -5.66 -0.08 10.85
N THR A 390 -6.33 0.39 11.91
CA THR A 390 -6.67 1.81 12.11
C THR A 390 -6.57 2.16 13.59
N ASN A 391 -6.63 3.44 13.91
CA ASN A 391 -6.68 3.93 15.29
C ASN A 391 -7.90 3.38 16.08
N GLU A 392 -8.97 3.01 15.38
CA GLU A 392 -10.17 2.42 15.97
C GLU A 392 -10.22 0.89 15.88
N HIS A 393 -9.30 0.25 15.16
CA HIS A 393 -9.29 -1.19 14.93
C HIS A 393 -7.86 -1.75 15.01
N HIS A 394 -7.47 -2.23 16.18
CA HIS A 394 -6.16 -2.87 16.41
C HIS A 394 -6.16 -3.78 17.63
N TYR A 395 -5.15 -4.62 17.71
CA TYR A 395 -4.87 -5.49 18.85
C TYR A 395 -3.43 -5.28 19.30
N GLU A 396 -3.22 -5.21 20.62
CA GLU A 396 -1.92 -4.97 21.23
C GLU A 396 -1.60 -6.04 22.27
N LEU A 397 -0.53 -6.79 22.02
CA LEU A 397 0.12 -7.63 23.02
C LEU A 397 1.09 -6.75 23.79
N LEU A 398 0.64 -6.16 24.87
CA LEU A 398 1.39 -5.17 25.65
C LEU A 398 1.99 -5.77 26.92
N ALA A 399 3.20 -5.37 27.25
CA ALA A 399 3.85 -5.62 28.53
C ALA A 399 3.98 -4.31 29.32
N ARG A 400 3.83 -4.40 30.64
CA ARG A 400 4.01 -3.31 31.59
C ARG A 400 4.97 -3.73 32.69
N PRO A 401 5.78 -2.80 33.26
CA PRO A 401 6.53 -3.09 34.48
C PRO A 401 5.59 -3.50 35.63
N ALA A 402 5.95 -4.55 36.36
CA ALA A 402 5.25 -5.03 37.54
C ALA A 402 6.19 -5.13 38.74
N GLU A 403 5.67 -5.33 39.96
CA GLU A 403 6.48 -5.38 41.19
C GLU A 403 7.58 -6.44 41.13
N SER A 404 7.36 -7.57 40.46
CA SER A 404 8.30 -8.69 40.41
C SER A 404 8.73 -9.09 38.98
N GLY A 405 8.53 -8.24 37.98
CA GLY A 405 8.89 -8.56 36.59
C GLY A 405 8.04 -7.81 35.58
N LEU A 406 7.44 -8.48 34.61
CA LEU A 406 6.61 -7.89 33.57
C LEU A 406 5.20 -8.53 33.57
N ALA A 407 4.16 -7.72 33.53
CA ALA A 407 2.79 -8.12 33.33
C ALA A 407 2.40 -7.97 31.87
N VAL A 408 1.89 -9.03 31.25
CA VAL A 408 1.48 -9.03 29.83
C VAL A 408 -0.04 -9.17 29.73
N GLN A 409 -0.62 -8.35 28.86
CA GLN A 409 -2.06 -8.32 28.60
C GLN A 409 -2.32 -8.20 27.10
N LEU A 410 -3.52 -8.56 26.68
CA LEU A 410 -4.03 -8.29 25.32
C LEU A 410 -5.07 -7.17 25.41
N ARG A 411 -4.77 -6.02 24.79
CA ARG A 411 -5.72 -4.94 24.54
C ARG A 411 -6.33 -5.13 23.16
N ARG A 412 -7.65 -4.98 23.06
CA ARG A 412 -8.38 -5.04 21.80
C ARG A 412 -9.20 -3.77 21.65
N ARG A 413 -9.11 -3.14 20.50
CA ARG A 413 -9.89 -1.98 20.12
C ARG A 413 -10.74 -2.29 18.90
N ALA A 414 -12.03 -2.01 18.98
CA ALA A 414 -12.96 -2.03 17.84
C ALA A 414 -13.98 -0.90 18.04
N VAL A 415 -13.81 0.17 17.31
CA VAL A 415 -14.60 1.41 17.39
C VAL A 415 -14.61 1.99 18.83
N ASP A 416 -15.74 1.99 19.52
CA ASP A 416 -15.92 2.45 20.89
C ASP A 416 -15.73 1.35 21.94
N MET A 417 -15.53 0.10 21.50
CA MET A 417 -15.28 -1.03 22.40
C MET A 417 -13.78 -1.22 22.62
N GLN A 418 -13.39 -1.23 23.87
CA GLN A 418 -12.04 -1.59 24.28
C GLN A 418 -12.09 -2.65 25.37
N THR A 419 -11.27 -3.68 25.24
CA THR A 419 -11.13 -4.74 26.25
C THR A 419 -9.66 -4.95 26.57
N LEU A 420 -9.39 -5.24 27.84
CA LEU A 420 -8.09 -5.61 28.36
C LEU A 420 -8.20 -6.97 29.05
N SER A 421 -7.34 -7.93 28.68
CA SER A 421 -7.32 -9.23 29.34
C SER A 421 -6.79 -9.15 30.76
N GLU A 422 -7.04 -10.19 31.59
CA GLU A 422 -6.34 -10.33 32.87
C GLU A 422 -4.83 -10.36 32.63
N PRO A 423 -4.02 -9.75 33.53
CA PRO A 423 -2.59 -9.73 33.42
C PRO A 423 -1.97 -11.12 33.69
N VAL A 424 -1.03 -11.52 32.84
CA VAL A 424 -0.16 -12.68 33.08
C VAL A 424 1.21 -12.16 33.51
N VAL A 425 1.57 -12.36 34.75
CA VAL A 425 2.86 -11.90 35.31
C VAL A 425 3.95 -12.93 35.02
N PHE A 426 5.07 -12.45 34.48
CA PHE A 426 6.32 -13.18 34.29
C PHE A 426 7.33 -12.65 35.31
N GLU A 427 7.50 -13.40 36.38
CA GLU A 427 8.33 -13.00 37.53
C GLU A 427 9.82 -13.07 37.23
N ASN A 428 10.59 -12.21 37.89
CA ASN A 428 12.05 -12.17 37.86
C ASN A 428 12.67 -12.04 36.47
N THR A 429 11.95 -11.38 35.53
CA THR A 429 12.45 -11.13 34.19
C THR A 429 12.16 -9.69 33.76
N GLY A 430 13.15 -9.05 33.13
CA GLY A 430 12.99 -7.80 32.38
C GLY A 430 12.97 -8.04 30.86
N THR A 431 13.01 -9.33 30.43
CA THR A 431 13.05 -9.73 29.03
C THR A 431 11.95 -10.73 28.73
N LEU A 432 11.23 -10.54 27.62
CA LEU A 432 10.18 -11.43 27.13
C LEU A 432 10.36 -11.71 25.65
N VAL A 433 9.99 -12.91 25.23
CA VAL A 433 9.63 -13.19 23.84
C VAL A 433 8.14 -12.95 23.67
N LEU A 434 7.81 -12.14 22.69
CA LEU A 434 6.43 -11.84 22.27
C LEU A 434 6.22 -12.45 20.89
N ARG A 435 5.07 -13.09 20.69
CA ARG A 435 4.74 -13.73 19.42
C ARG A 435 3.27 -13.49 19.06
N ILE A 436 3.02 -13.22 17.76
CA ILE A 436 1.68 -13.21 17.18
C ILE A 436 1.65 -14.29 16.10
N GLU A 437 0.73 -15.23 16.21
CA GLU A 437 0.44 -16.22 15.18
C GLU A 437 -0.83 -15.78 14.45
N ALA A 438 -0.67 -15.38 13.19
CA ALA A 438 -1.75 -15.04 12.30
C ALA A 438 -2.22 -16.28 11.55
N GLU A 439 -3.52 -16.47 11.51
CA GLU A 439 -4.26 -17.44 10.70
C GLU A 439 -5.33 -16.70 9.90
N ARG A 440 -5.90 -17.33 8.90
CA ARG A 440 -6.93 -16.71 8.04
C ARG A 440 -8.05 -15.99 8.81
N MET A 441 -8.48 -16.54 9.95
CA MET A 441 -9.64 -16.03 10.70
C MET A 441 -9.30 -15.57 12.12
N LYS A 442 -8.05 -15.73 12.57
CA LYS A 442 -7.70 -15.55 13.97
C LYS A 442 -6.25 -15.11 14.13
N TYR A 443 -6.01 -14.25 15.09
CA TYR A 443 -4.69 -14.00 15.68
C TYR A 443 -4.61 -14.66 17.05
N THR A 444 -3.48 -15.31 17.34
CA THR A 444 -3.14 -15.82 18.68
C THR A 444 -1.94 -15.05 19.20
N PHE A 445 -2.06 -14.49 20.39
CA PHE A 445 -1.06 -13.66 21.04
C PHE A 445 -0.41 -14.44 22.17
N LEU A 446 0.92 -14.56 22.13
CA LEU A 446 1.71 -15.37 23.07
C LEU A 446 2.85 -14.56 23.66
N ALA A 447 3.18 -14.84 24.91
CA ALA A 447 4.35 -14.27 25.58
C ALA A 447 5.03 -15.31 26.48
N GLY A 448 6.31 -15.15 26.72
CA GLY A 448 7.07 -16.02 27.61
C GLY A 448 8.48 -15.54 27.87
N PRO A 449 9.20 -16.14 28.85
CA PRO A 449 10.58 -15.78 29.13
C PRO A 449 11.55 -16.18 28.00
N ASP A 450 11.16 -17.14 27.19
CA ASP A 450 11.87 -17.57 25.97
C ASP A 450 10.91 -18.26 24.99
N ALA A 451 11.35 -18.51 23.75
CA ALA A 451 10.53 -19.06 22.68
C ALA A 451 10.02 -20.50 22.93
N SER A 452 10.60 -21.24 23.89
CA SER A 452 10.18 -22.59 24.26
C SER A 452 9.12 -22.63 25.36
N ARG A 453 8.89 -21.50 26.05
CA ARG A 453 7.97 -21.38 27.20
C ARG A 453 6.93 -20.27 27.01
N LEU A 454 6.39 -20.19 25.80
CA LEU A 454 5.30 -19.25 25.50
C LEU A 454 3.96 -19.70 26.10
N ARG A 455 3.19 -18.73 26.58
CA ARG A 455 1.82 -18.90 27.05
C ARG A 455 0.90 -18.07 26.16
N VAL A 456 -0.28 -18.59 25.85
CA VAL A 456 -1.32 -17.83 25.17
C VAL A 456 -1.86 -16.77 26.13
N ILE A 457 -1.78 -15.51 25.73
CA ILE A 457 -2.34 -14.36 26.46
C ILE A 457 -3.77 -14.11 26.02
N GLY A 458 -4.06 -14.35 24.75
CA GLY A 458 -5.41 -14.22 24.21
C GLY A 458 -5.45 -14.40 22.70
N THR A 459 -6.65 -14.21 22.15
CA THR A 459 -6.89 -14.30 20.69
C THR A 459 -7.67 -13.08 20.19
N GLY A 460 -7.58 -12.78 18.90
CA GLY A 460 -8.37 -11.77 18.20
C GLY A 460 -8.93 -12.32 16.89
N SER A 461 -10.12 -11.86 16.48
CA SER A 461 -10.70 -12.22 15.18
C SER A 461 -10.18 -11.31 14.08
N THR A 462 -9.80 -11.86 12.93
CA THR A 462 -9.45 -11.07 11.75
C THR A 462 -10.65 -10.28 11.20
N GLN A 463 -11.89 -10.72 11.49
CA GLN A 463 -13.11 -10.03 11.07
C GLN A 463 -13.18 -8.59 11.58
N LEU A 464 -12.83 -8.37 12.87
CA LEU A 464 -12.85 -7.02 13.46
C LEU A 464 -11.74 -6.11 12.93
N LEU A 465 -10.76 -6.66 12.19
CA LEU A 465 -9.72 -5.92 11.50
C LEU A 465 -9.91 -5.95 9.97
N SER A 466 -11.09 -6.36 9.48
CA SER A 466 -11.40 -6.35 8.04
C SER A 466 -11.97 -5.01 7.62
N THR A 467 -11.61 -4.57 6.42
CA THR A 467 -12.05 -3.30 5.82
C THR A 467 -13.57 -3.13 5.86
N GLU A 468 -14.33 -4.22 5.62
CA GLU A 468 -15.80 -4.21 5.60
C GLU A 468 -16.44 -4.03 6.99
N CYS A 469 -15.66 -4.13 8.07
CA CYS A 469 -16.11 -3.83 9.44
C CYS A 469 -15.84 -2.37 9.85
N MET A 470 -15.22 -1.59 8.96
CA MET A 470 -14.79 -0.22 9.22
C MET A 470 -15.57 0.78 8.36
N ASN A 471 -15.60 2.03 8.79
CA ASN A 471 -16.19 3.09 8.00
C ASN A 471 -15.14 3.67 7.06
N CYS A 472 -15.20 3.30 5.78
CA CYS A 472 -14.36 3.85 4.71
C CYS A 472 -12.85 3.79 5.04
N THR A 473 -12.26 2.59 4.98
CA THR A 473 -10.80 2.43 5.04
C THR A 473 -10.25 1.87 3.75
N PHE A 474 -9.06 2.35 3.35
CA PHE A 474 -8.37 1.97 2.11
C PHE A 474 -7.05 1.24 2.39
N THR A 475 -6.70 1.05 3.66
CA THR A 475 -5.44 0.45 4.11
C THR A 475 -5.59 -1.05 4.38
N GLY A 476 -4.60 -1.67 5.01
CA GLY A 476 -4.59 -3.06 5.43
C GLY A 476 -3.84 -3.23 6.74
N CYS A 477 -3.85 -4.44 7.29
CA CYS A 477 -3.20 -4.73 8.56
C CYS A 477 -1.67 -4.62 8.48
N PHE A 478 -1.11 -4.04 9.54
CA PHE A 478 0.31 -4.01 9.85
C PHE A 478 0.60 -4.83 11.10
N ALA A 479 1.76 -5.48 11.13
CA ALA A 479 2.30 -6.10 12.33
C ALA A 479 3.57 -5.37 12.75
N GLY A 480 3.70 -5.00 14.02
CA GLY A 480 4.86 -4.21 14.43
C GLY A 480 5.01 -4.03 15.93
N MET A 481 5.91 -3.15 16.28
CA MET A 481 6.31 -2.81 17.64
C MET A 481 5.84 -1.41 17.99
N PHE A 482 5.48 -1.21 19.25
CA PHE A 482 5.06 0.09 19.76
C PHE A 482 5.56 0.32 21.20
N ALA A 483 5.57 1.59 21.62
CA ALA A 483 5.83 1.99 23.00
C ALA A 483 4.99 3.23 23.36
N GLU A 484 4.34 3.19 24.52
CA GLU A 484 3.50 4.28 25.05
C GLU A 484 3.87 4.64 26.48
N GLY A 485 3.68 5.91 26.86
CA GLY A 485 4.02 6.43 28.19
C GLY A 485 5.53 6.58 28.42
N ASP A 486 5.93 6.73 29.69
CA ASP A 486 7.33 6.93 30.06
C ASP A 486 8.05 5.59 30.19
N CYS A 487 8.51 5.04 29.06
CA CYS A 487 9.28 3.82 29.01
C CYS A 487 10.33 3.82 27.91
N THR A 488 11.26 2.87 28.06
CA THR A 488 12.22 2.46 27.03
C THR A 488 12.07 0.97 26.80
N ALA A 489 11.78 0.59 25.54
CA ALA A 489 11.67 -0.78 25.10
C ALA A 489 12.77 -1.09 24.08
N HIS A 490 13.56 -2.14 24.33
CA HIS A 490 14.58 -2.61 23.42
C HIS A 490 14.14 -3.94 22.80
N PHE A 491 14.06 -3.98 21.49
CA PHE A 491 13.72 -5.15 20.68
C PHE A 491 14.97 -5.67 20.01
N ALA A 492 15.39 -6.88 20.37
CA ALA A 492 16.62 -7.47 19.86
C ALA A 492 16.53 -7.83 18.37
N TYR A 493 15.35 -8.17 17.92
CA TYR A 493 15.04 -8.51 16.52
C TYR A 493 13.54 -8.41 16.27
N PHE A 494 13.16 -8.48 14.99
CA PHE A 494 11.80 -8.79 14.56
C PHE A 494 11.89 -9.84 13.44
N SER A 495 11.13 -10.93 13.57
CA SER A 495 11.08 -11.98 12.55
C SER A 495 9.67 -12.22 12.05
N VAL A 496 9.57 -12.55 10.77
CA VAL A 496 8.37 -13.01 10.09
C VAL A 496 8.65 -14.39 9.51
N GLU A 497 7.79 -15.35 9.78
CA GLU A 497 7.86 -16.69 9.21
C GLU A 497 6.52 -17.00 8.51
N ASP A 498 6.58 -17.42 7.25
CA ASP A 498 5.42 -17.95 6.53
C ASP A 498 5.19 -19.39 7.01
N ALA A 499 4.02 -19.63 7.62
CA ALA A 499 3.67 -20.96 8.17
C ALA A 499 3.53 -22.05 7.08
N ARG A 500 3.53 -21.68 5.79
CA ARG A 500 3.55 -22.63 4.67
C ARG A 500 4.97 -23.06 4.28
N GLU A 501 5.99 -22.29 4.71
CA GLU A 501 7.42 -22.55 4.47
C GLU A 501 8.05 -23.33 5.63
N ALA A 502 7.34 -23.52 6.76
CA ALA A 502 7.81 -24.11 8.01
C ALA A 502 7.64 -25.66 8.09
#